data_2ed01c59fb07cdff0dff82bb33a4b270
#
_entry.id   2ed01c59fb07cdff0dff82bb33a4b270
#
_cell.length_a   1.000
_cell.length_b   1.000
_cell.length_c   1.000
_cell.angle_alpha   90.00
_cell.angle_beta   90.00
_cell.angle_gamma   90.00
#
_symmetry.space_group_name_H-M   'P 1'
#
loop_
_entity.id
_entity.type
_entity.pdbx_description
1 polymer ?
#
loop_
_entity_poly.entity_id
_entity_poly.type
_entity_poly.pdbx_seq_one_letter_code
_entity_poly.pdbx_strand_id
1 'polypeptide(L)'
;IPIAKSSKLFVLKGRAQGTTYSIKYVDSSEALSQKGIDSVFNLFDQSLSIYNPLSLISSLNKKKKEAILDDHLLKIIEFADSLGKASNNTFNIKMLPLLNAWGFKNSKVNEFRDSNNIKQILEFEVNKKHKINGLSIYKSTRKLQFDIDGIAQGYCVDYLSNLLLSKGIKNYIVEIGGEVFANGTDEHGRQWRVGIQDVNYLLGNKNSEDLVIRD
;
A
#
# COMPACT_ATOMS: atom_id res chain seq x y z
N ILE A 1 -4.95 -31.35 -33.20
CA ILE A 1 -4.68 -31.33 -31.77
C ILE A 1 -3.99 -29.98 -31.51
N PRO A 2 -4.58 -29.06 -30.71
CA PRO A 2 -3.90 -27.82 -30.39
C PRO A 2 -2.63 -28.13 -29.61
N ILE A 3 -1.48 -27.68 -30.12
CA ILE A 3 -0.21 -27.74 -29.41
C ILE A 3 -0.37 -26.85 -28.18
N ALA A 4 -0.35 -27.45 -27.00
CA ALA A 4 -0.36 -26.70 -25.76
C ALA A 4 0.88 -25.79 -25.77
N LYS A 5 0.69 -24.47 -25.80
CA LYS A 5 1.80 -23.53 -25.66
C LYS A 5 2.47 -23.77 -24.31
N SER A 6 3.77 -24.02 -24.30
CA SER A 6 4.53 -24.17 -23.06
C SER A 6 4.43 -22.89 -22.24
N SER A 7 3.96 -22.99 -21.00
CA SER A 7 3.93 -21.87 -20.06
C SER A 7 5.35 -21.51 -19.65
N LYS A 8 5.62 -20.21 -19.48
CA LYS A 8 6.92 -19.65 -19.08
C LYS A 8 6.75 -18.76 -17.86
N LEU A 9 7.78 -18.69 -17.04
CA LEU A 9 7.87 -17.70 -15.97
C LEU A 9 8.25 -16.34 -16.53
N PHE A 10 7.45 -15.34 -16.27
CA PHE A 10 7.74 -13.93 -16.50
C PHE A 10 8.05 -13.25 -15.18
N VAL A 11 9.03 -12.35 -15.18
CA VAL A 11 9.49 -11.65 -13.98
C VAL A 11 9.64 -10.17 -14.29
N LEU A 12 8.89 -9.33 -13.56
CA LEU A 12 8.98 -7.88 -13.58
C LEU A 12 9.50 -7.40 -12.23
N LYS A 13 10.50 -6.55 -12.21
CA LYS A 13 11.10 -6.02 -10.99
C LYS A 13 11.41 -4.54 -11.15
N GLY A 14 11.38 -3.82 -10.04
CA GLY A 14 11.73 -2.41 -10.05
C GLY A 14 11.64 -1.77 -8.67
N ARG A 15 11.52 -0.45 -8.68
CA ARG A 15 11.35 0.36 -7.47
C ARG A 15 10.07 1.17 -7.58
N ALA A 16 9.26 1.13 -6.55
CA ALA A 16 8.04 1.93 -6.41
C ALA A 16 7.73 2.17 -4.94
N GLN A 17 6.98 3.20 -4.61
CA GLN A 17 6.51 3.48 -3.25
C GLN A 17 7.63 3.51 -2.18
N GLY A 18 8.81 4.01 -2.56
CA GLY A 18 9.97 4.09 -1.66
C GLY A 18 10.70 2.77 -1.42
N THR A 19 10.26 1.67 -2.04
CA THR A 19 10.82 0.32 -1.86
C THR A 19 11.05 -0.39 -3.20
N THR A 20 11.28 -1.71 -3.16
CA THR A 20 11.34 -2.58 -4.36
C THR A 20 10.04 -3.33 -4.55
N TYR A 21 9.79 -3.78 -5.79
CA TYR A 21 8.73 -4.72 -6.09
C TYR A 21 9.22 -5.88 -6.96
N SER A 22 8.52 -7.00 -6.88
CA SER A 22 8.73 -8.18 -7.71
C SER A 22 7.37 -8.79 -8.07
N ILE A 23 7.11 -8.92 -9.37
CA ILE A 23 5.92 -9.58 -9.91
C ILE A 23 6.41 -10.76 -10.73
N LYS A 24 5.99 -11.97 -10.36
CA LYS A 24 6.27 -13.19 -11.12
C LYS A 24 4.95 -13.83 -11.52
N TYR A 25 4.84 -14.27 -12.76
CA TYR A 25 3.65 -14.96 -13.22
C TYR A 25 3.99 -15.99 -14.31
N VAL A 26 3.17 -17.00 -14.42
CA VAL A 26 3.34 -18.09 -15.39
C VAL A 26 2.25 -17.96 -16.45
N ASP A 27 2.66 -17.79 -17.72
CA ASP A 27 1.75 -17.70 -18.87
C ASP A 27 2.41 -18.25 -20.14
N SER A 28 1.64 -18.40 -21.21
CA SER A 28 2.10 -18.79 -22.54
C SER A 28 2.73 -17.62 -23.32
N SER A 29 2.43 -16.38 -22.92
CA SER A 29 2.93 -15.14 -23.54
C SER A 29 3.08 -14.03 -22.50
N GLU A 30 3.84 -13.00 -22.83
CA GLU A 30 3.97 -11.82 -21.98
C GLU A 30 2.66 -11.03 -21.95
N ALA A 31 1.99 -11.00 -20.79
CA ALA A 31 0.71 -10.33 -20.58
C ALA A 31 0.85 -8.95 -19.95
N LEU A 32 1.97 -8.67 -19.27
CA LEU A 32 2.31 -7.41 -18.64
C LEU A 32 3.67 -6.94 -19.10
N SER A 33 3.79 -5.71 -19.53
CA SER A 33 5.07 -5.07 -19.82
C SER A 33 5.58 -4.26 -18.63
N GLN A 34 6.89 -4.08 -18.53
CA GLN A 34 7.50 -3.19 -17.53
C GLN A 34 6.87 -1.80 -17.55
N LYS A 35 6.74 -1.21 -18.75
CA LYS A 35 6.10 0.10 -18.94
C LYS A 35 4.66 0.16 -18.43
N GLY A 36 3.89 -0.94 -18.58
CA GLY A 36 2.53 -1.02 -18.07
C GLY A 36 2.50 -0.99 -16.54
N ILE A 37 3.39 -1.73 -15.89
CA ILE A 37 3.53 -1.74 -14.43
C ILE A 37 4.00 -0.37 -13.91
N ASP A 38 4.99 0.24 -14.56
CA ASP A 38 5.47 1.58 -14.18
C ASP A 38 4.34 2.63 -14.29
N SER A 39 3.45 2.49 -15.29
CA SER A 39 2.27 3.37 -15.41
C SER A 39 1.29 3.18 -14.25
N VAL A 40 1.07 1.96 -13.77
CA VAL A 40 0.23 1.69 -12.60
C VAL A 40 0.83 2.33 -11.36
N PHE A 41 2.12 2.18 -11.12
CA PHE A 41 2.77 2.79 -9.97
C PHE A 41 2.77 4.32 -10.04
N ASN A 42 2.88 4.92 -11.24
CA ASN A 42 2.74 6.36 -11.41
C ASN A 42 1.33 6.86 -11.06
N LEU A 43 0.28 6.11 -11.41
CA LEU A 43 -1.09 6.44 -10.99
C LEU A 43 -1.24 6.41 -9.46
N PHE A 44 -0.67 5.40 -8.81
CA PHE A 44 -0.68 5.32 -7.34
C PHE A 44 0.10 6.47 -6.70
N ASP A 45 1.26 6.84 -7.24
CA ASP A 45 2.02 7.97 -6.72
C ASP A 45 1.23 9.29 -6.83
N GLN A 46 0.54 9.52 -7.95
CA GLN A 46 -0.29 10.69 -8.15
C GLN A 46 -1.53 10.72 -7.25
N SER A 47 -2.08 9.57 -6.88
CA SER A 47 -3.24 9.49 -6.01
C SER A 47 -2.87 9.41 -4.53
N LEU A 48 -1.98 8.50 -4.15
CA LEU A 48 -1.85 7.95 -2.80
C LEU A 48 -0.59 8.40 -2.04
N SER A 49 0.41 8.97 -2.72
CA SER A 49 1.69 9.28 -2.07
C SER A 49 1.61 10.55 -1.23
N ILE A 50 1.78 10.42 0.09
CA ILE A 50 1.92 11.59 0.99
C ILE A 50 3.26 12.32 0.81
N TYR A 51 4.22 11.71 0.12
CA TYR A 51 5.55 12.26 -0.18
C TYR A 51 5.56 13.06 -1.49
N ASN A 52 4.64 12.78 -2.41
CA ASN A 52 4.46 13.56 -3.63
C ASN A 52 3.58 14.80 -3.33
N PRO A 53 4.13 16.03 -3.36
CA PRO A 53 3.38 17.23 -3.02
C PRO A 53 2.24 17.55 -3.98
N LEU A 54 2.24 16.92 -5.17
CA LEU A 54 1.22 17.09 -6.21
C LEU A 54 0.15 15.99 -6.19
N SER A 55 0.30 14.98 -5.33
CA SER A 55 -0.67 13.89 -5.21
C SER A 55 -2.02 14.37 -4.68
N LEU A 56 -3.04 13.56 -4.92
CA LEU A 56 -4.40 13.85 -4.49
C LEU A 56 -4.51 13.87 -2.96
N ILE A 57 -3.91 12.87 -2.28
CA ILE A 57 -3.89 12.83 -0.80
C ILE A 57 -3.11 14.00 -0.21
N SER A 58 -1.99 14.41 -0.80
CA SER A 58 -1.24 15.58 -0.36
C SER A 58 -2.04 16.86 -0.52
N SER A 59 -2.81 16.98 -1.62
CA SER A 59 -3.75 18.09 -1.83
C SER A 59 -4.86 18.11 -0.78
N LEU A 60 -5.45 16.94 -0.46
CA LEU A 60 -6.45 16.80 0.61
C LEU A 60 -5.87 17.19 1.98
N ASN A 61 -4.62 16.84 2.25
CA ASN A 61 -3.94 17.15 3.51
C ASN A 61 -3.53 18.64 3.65
N LYS A 62 -3.43 19.40 2.56
CA LYS A 62 -3.07 20.83 2.57
C LYS A 62 -4.21 21.75 3.08
N LYS A 63 -4.73 21.48 4.28
CA LYS A 63 -5.73 22.32 4.98
C LYS A 63 -7.03 22.58 4.20
N LYS A 64 -7.37 21.73 3.23
CA LYS A 64 -8.69 21.76 2.57
C LYS A 64 -9.74 21.12 3.46
N LYS A 65 -10.96 21.66 3.46
CA LYS A 65 -12.13 21.01 4.12
C LYS A 65 -12.84 20.03 3.21
N GLU A 66 -12.69 20.20 1.90
CA GLU A 66 -13.36 19.43 0.87
C GLU A 66 -12.39 19.09 -0.26
N ALA A 67 -12.52 17.90 -0.81
CA ALA A 67 -11.82 17.49 -2.03
C ALA A 67 -12.65 16.44 -2.78
N ILE A 68 -12.39 16.33 -4.08
CA ILE A 68 -12.86 15.21 -4.90
C ILE A 68 -11.76 14.15 -4.91
N LEU A 69 -12.14 12.92 -4.65
CA LEU A 69 -11.28 11.75 -4.64
C LEU A 69 -11.34 11.06 -6.01
N ASP A 70 -10.28 10.37 -6.37
CA ASP A 70 -10.35 9.33 -7.38
C ASP A 70 -10.78 7.99 -6.76
N ASP A 71 -11.00 6.98 -7.60
CA ASP A 71 -11.44 5.66 -7.16
C ASP A 71 -10.44 4.97 -6.23
N HIS A 72 -9.14 5.23 -6.40
CA HIS A 72 -8.09 4.61 -5.57
C HIS A 72 -8.12 5.18 -4.15
N LEU A 73 -8.08 6.50 -4.03
CA LEU A 73 -8.07 7.16 -2.73
C LEU A 73 -9.40 6.96 -2.00
N LEU A 74 -10.53 6.95 -2.73
CA LEU A 74 -11.84 6.64 -2.15
C LEU A 74 -11.84 5.24 -1.53
N LYS A 75 -11.48 4.21 -2.30
CA LYS A 75 -11.47 2.81 -1.83
C LYS A 75 -10.57 2.61 -0.60
N ILE A 76 -9.40 3.23 -0.60
CA ILE A 76 -8.47 3.14 0.55
C ILE A 76 -9.08 3.79 1.80
N ILE A 77 -9.68 4.97 1.68
CA ILE A 77 -10.27 5.65 2.85
C ILE A 77 -11.48 4.87 3.38
N GLU A 78 -12.35 4.35 2.52
CA GLU A 78 -13.50 3.51 2.91
C GLU A 78 -13.05 2.22 3.58
N PHE A 79 -12.03 1.55 3.03
CA PHE A 79 -11.45 0.36 3.64
C PHE A 79 -10.83 0.67 5.01
N ALA A 80 -10.07 1.77 5.10
CA ALA A 80 -9.47 2.22 6.35
C ALA A 80 -10.51 2.54 7.43
N ASP A 81 -11.63 3.15 7.05
CA ASP A 81 -12.76 3.40 7.98
C ASP A 81 -13.38 2.08 8.46
N SER A 82 -13.51 1.08 7.59
CA SER A 82 -14.00 -0.26 7.94
C SER A 82 -13.04 -0.95 8.91
N LEU A 83 -11.75 -0.91 8.62
CA LEU A 83 -10.69 -1.47 9.47
C LEU A 83 -10.61 -0.75 10.81
N GLY A 84 -10.74 0.57 10.82
CA GLY A 84 -10.81 1.37 12.04
C GLY A 84 -11.96 0.92 12.95
N LYS A 85 -13.15 0.69 12.39
CA LYS A 85 -14.31 0.16 13.14
C LYS A 85 -14.04 -1.26 13.65
N ALA A 86 -13.54 -2.15 12.82
CA ALA A 86 -13.26 -3.54 13.17
C ALA A 86 -12.18 -3.68 14.25
N SER A 87 -11.21 -2.77 14.29
CA SER A 87 -10.09 -2.74 15.25
C SER A 87 -10.36 -1.88 16.48
N ASN A 88 -11.59 -1.44 16.72
CA ASN A 88 -11.92 -0.48 17.81
C ASN A 88 -11.04 0.78 17.77
N ASN A 89 -10.78 1.32 16.58
CA ASN A 89 -9.91 2.46 16.30
C ASN A 89 -8.43 2.28 16.67
N THR A 90 -7.96 1.05 16.87
CA THR A 90 -6.52 0.77 17.00
C THR A 90 -5.79 1.09 15.70
N PHE A 91 -6.40 0.80 14.55
CA PHE A 91 -5.97 1.32 13.27
C PHE A 91 -6.68 2.62 12.93
N ASN A 92 -5.92 3.67 12.57
CA ASN A 92 -6.49 4.98 12.28
C ASN A 92 -5.62 5.78 11.30
N ILE A 93 -6.11 5.97 10.09
CA ILE A 93 -5.38 6.74 9.06
C ILE A 93 -5.31 8.24 9.32
N LYS A 94 -5.99 8.75 10.34
CA LYS A 94 -5.97 10.19 10.71
C LYS A 94 -4.77 10.57 11.57
N MET A 95 -3.77 9.70 11.66
CA MET A 95 -2.61 9.85 12.53
C MET A 95 -1.51 10.78 11.98
N LEU A 96 -1.61 11.28 10.75
CA LEU A 96 -0.55 12.11 10.14
C LEU A 96 -0.13 13.31 11.01
N PRO A 97 -1.05 14.08 11.64
CA PRO A 97 -0.64 15.18 12.52
C PRO A 97 0.21 14.72 13.70
N LEU A 98 -0.11 13.55 14.27
CA LEU A 98 0.63 12.98 15.38
C LEU A 98 2.00 12.44 14.94
N LEU A 99 2.05 11.75 13.79
CA LEU A 99 3.32 11.26 13.21
C LEU A 99 4.27 12.42 12.87
N ASN A 100 3.74 13.52 12.33
CA ASN A 100 4.50 14.74 12.12
C ASN A 100 5.01 15.34 13.43
N ALA A 101 4.19 15.32 14.48
CA ALA A 101 4.58 15.82 15.80
C ALA A 101 5.74 15.02 16.41
N TRP A 102 5.83 13.72 16.13
CA TRP A 102 6.91 12.84 16.56
C TRP A 102 8.09 12.80 15.58
N GLY A 103 8.04 13.53 14.46
CA GLY A 103 9.13 13.60 13.47
C GLY A 103 9.24 12.42 12.52
N PHE A 104 8.22 11.54 12.45
CA PHE A 104 8.25 10.38 11.56
C PHE A 104 8.03 10.72 10.07
N LYS A 105 7.44 11.88 9.77
CA LYS A 105 7.08 12.28 8.39
C LYS A 105 7.59 13.70 8.11
N ASN A 106 8.67 13.85 7.37
CA ASN A 106 9.18 15.11 6.78
C ASN A 106 9.17 16.37 7.69
N SER A 107 8.91 16.24 8.96
CA SER A 107 8.89 17.33 9.92
C SER A 107 10.24 17.41 10.65
N LYS A 108 10.83 18.59 10.63
CA LYS A 108 11.96 18.86 11.55
C LYS A 108 11.38 18.85 12.96
N VAL A 109 11.79 17.92 13.79
CA VAL A 109 11.48 17.94 15.24
C VAL A 109 12.28 19.07 15.83
N ASN A 110 11.69 20.26 15.91
CA ASN A 110 12.38 21.44 16.46
C ASN A 110 12.06 21.69 17.93
N GLU A 111 11.09 20.97 18.52
CA GLU A 111 10.66 21.17 19.90
C GLU A 111 10.29 19.85 20.57
N PHE A 112 10.68 19.72 21.83
CA PHE A 112 10.25 18.62 22.69
C PHE A 112 8.73 18.76 22.91
N ARG A 113 7.97 17.80 22.39
CA ARG A 113 6.51 17.83 22.52
C ARG A 113 6.10 17.27 23.87
N ASP A 114 5.47 18.11 24.70
CA ASP A 114 4.95 17.68 25.99
C ASP A 114 3.61 16.93 25.83
N SER A 115 3.17 16.30 26.93
CA SER A 115 1.92 15.54 26.96
C SER A 115 0.69 16.38 26.63
N ASN A 116 0.70 17.69 26.87
CA ASN A 116 -0.43 18.59 26.58
C ASN A 116 -0.55 18.83 25.08
N ASN A 117 0.59 19.06 24.39
CA ASN A 117 0.60 19.19 22.94
C ASN A 117 0.07 17.91 22.24
N ILE A 118 0.48 16.74 22.70
CA ILE A 118 0.00 15.46 22.16
C ILE A 118 -1.51 15.30 22.39
N LYS A 119 -2.02 15.60 23.59
CA LYS A 119 -3.46 15.57 23.89
C LYS A 119 -4.25 16.52 22.99
N GLN A 120 -3.76 17.73 22.76
CA GLN A 120 -4.39 18.69 21.86
C GLN A 120 -4.44 18.18 20.41
N ILE A 121 -3.35 17.60 19.88
CA ILE A 121 -3.34 17.01 18.54
C ILE A 121 -4.36 15.88 18.44
N LEU A 122 -4.42 14.98 19.41
CA LEU A 122 -5.40 13.89 19.44
C LEU A 122 -6.83 14.43 19.45
N GLU A 123 -7.14 15.42 20.28
CA GLU A 123 -8.49 15.96 20.42
C GLU A 123 -8.92 16.80 19.22
N PHE A 124 -8.07 17.70 18.74
CA PHE A 124 -8.46 18.72 17.75
C PHE A 124 -8.14 18.36 16.31
N GLU A 125 -7.33 17.33 16.06
CA GLU A 125 -6.89 16.94 14.73
C GLU A 125 -7.22 15.47 14.44
N VAL A 126 -6.75 14.52 15.22
CA VAL A 126 -6.90 13.08 14.97
C VAL A 126 -8.32 12.57 15.18
N ASN A 127 -8.95 12.93 16.30
CA ASN A 127 -10.30 12.47 16.68
C ASN A 127 -11.43 13.18 15.92
N LYS A 128 -11.11 13.95 14.88
CA LYS A 128 -12.11 14.64 14.06
C LYS A 128 -12.72 13.71 13.01
N LYS A 129 -13.94 14.07 12.59
CA LYS A 129 -14.73 13.27 11.64
C LYS A 129 -14.54 13.77 10.23
N HIS A 130 -14.70 12.87 9.28
CA HIS A 130 -14.93 13.18 7.88
C HIS A 130 -16.21 12.47 7.41
N LYS A 131 -16.73 12.88 6.26
CA LYS A 131 -17.86 12.25 5.58
C LYS A 131 -17.52 12.11 4.11
N ILE A 132 -17.93 10.99 3.51
CA ILE A 132 -17.85 10.74 2.08
C ILE A 132 -19.25 10.80 1.51
N ASN A 133 -19.40 11.46 0.37
CA ASN A 133 -20.62 11.49 -0.43
C ASN A 133 -20.24 11.37 -1.92
N GLY A 134 -20.45 10.17 -2.52
CA GLY A 134 -19.89 9.85 -3.82
C GLY A 134 -18.38 9.99 -3.82
N LEU A 135 -17.82 10.73 -4.75
CA LEU A 135 -16.38 11.00 -4.82
C LEU A 135 -15.93 12.18 -3.93
N SER A 136 -16.84 12.86 -3.23
CA SER A 136 -16.49 14.01 -2.40
C SER A 136 -16.21 13.59 -0.96
N ILE A 137 -15.11 14.10 -0.39
CA ILE A 137 -14.80 13.98 1.02
C ILE A 137 -14.89 15.34 1.71
N TYR A 138 -15.54 15.38 2.88
CA TYR A 138 -15.73 16.56 3.71
C TYR A 138 -15.10 16.34 5.08
N LYS A 139 -14.12 17.16 5.45
CA LYS A 139 -13.47 17.13 6.76
C LYS A 139 -14.12 18.10 7.73
N SER A 140 -14.39 17.67 8.97
CA SER A 140 -14.94 18.55 10.01
C SER A 140 -13.99 19.69 10.40
N THR A 141 -12.70 19.52 10.19
CA THR A 141 -11.67 20.55 10.39
C THR A 141 -10.63 20.50 9.28
N ARG A 142 -10.04 21.65 8.95
CA ARG A 142 -8.92 21.74 7.99
C ARG A 142 -7.64 21.09 8.50
N LYS A 143 -7.53 20.88 9.81
CA LYS A 143 -6.35 20.27 10.44
C LYS A 143 -6.34 18.74 10.33
N LEU A 144 -7.48 18.10 10.07
CA LEU A 144 -7.57 16.67 9.84
C LEU A 144 -6.73 16.29 8.63
N GLN A 145 -5.77 15.39 8.82
CA GLN A 145 -4.88 14.88 7.78
C GLN A 145 -4.82 13.36 7.83
N PHE A 146 -4.60 12.74 6.68
CA PHE A 146 -4.60 11.31 6.49
C PHE A 146 -3.20 10.79 6.19
N ASP A 147 -2.83 9.69 6.81
CA ASP A 147 -1.69 8.85 6.48
C ASP A 147 -2.21 7.45 6.14
N ILE A 148 -1.95 7.01 4.92
CA ILE A 148 -2.38 5.71 4.42
C ILE A 148 -1.22 4.74 4.20
N ASP A 149 -0.01 5.10 4.60
CA ASP A 149 1.19 4.27 4.35
C ASP A 149 1.04 2.85 4.93
N GLY A 150 0.32 2.70 6.05
CA GLY A 150 0.08 1.39 6.66
C GLY A 150 -0.82 0.42 5.87
N ILE A 151 -1.44 0.88 4.77
CA ILE A 151 -2.32 0.03 3.93
C ILE A 151 -2.09 0.21 2.44
N ALA A 152 -1.37 1.25 2.02
CA ALA A 152 -1.22 1.58 0.61
C ALA A 152 -0.46 0.51 -0.17
N GLN A 153 0.58 -0.10 0.40
CA GLN A 153 1.35 -1.16 -0.25
C GLN A 153 0.50 -2.41 -0.45
N GLY A 154 -0.21 -2.87 0.57
CA GLY A 154 -1.14 -4.01 0.47
C GLY A 154 -2.23 -3.77 -0.57
N TYR A 155 -2.82 -2.57 -0.60
CA TYR A 155 -3.77 -2.19 -1.64
C TYR A 155 -3.18 -2.30 -3.07
N CYS A 156 -1.94 -1.89 -3.26
CA CYS A 156 -1.27 -1.97 -4.56
C CYS A 156 -0.98 -3.42 -4.94
N VAL A 157 -0.62 -4.28 -3.99
CA VAL A 157 -0.45 -5.72 -4.20
C VAL A 157 -1.77 -6.34 -4.64
N ASP A 158 -2.87 -6.05 -3.97
CA ASP A 158 -4.22 -6.53 -4.34
C ASP A 158 -4.65 -6.04 -5.71
N TYR A 159 -4.39 -4.77 -6.02
CA TYR A 159 -4.72 -4.20 -7.33
C TYR A 159 -3.97 -4.91 -8.47
N LEU A 160 -2.66 -5.13 -8.32
CA LEU A 160 -1.84 -5.82 -9.31
C LEU A 160 -2.23 -7.30 -9.43
N SER A 161 -2.59 -7.95 -8.33
CA SER A 161 -3.12 -9.30 -8.30
C SER A 161 -4.43 -9.41 -9.09
N ASN A 162 -5.35 -8.47 -8.88
CA ASN A 162 -6.61 -8.40 -9.63
C ASN A 162 -6.38 -8.08 -11.12
N LEU A 163 -5.37 -7.26 -11.43
CA LEU A 163 -4.98 -6.99 -12.82
C LEU A 163 -4.50 -8.27 -13.53
N LEU A 164 -3.68 -9.09 -12.87
CA LEU A 164 -3.23 -10.39 -13.39
C LEU A 164 -4.43 -11.34 -13.61
N LEU A 165 -5.31 -11.46 -12.61
CA LEU A 165 -6.53 -12.26 -12.72
C LEU A 165 -7.43 -11.80 -13.85
N SER A 166 -7.61 -10.50 -14.06
CA SER A 166 -8.42 -9.95 -15.15
C SER A 166 -7.87 -10.28 -16.55
N LYS A 167 -6.57 -10.57 -16.64
CA LYS A 167 -5.89 -11.06 -17.85
C LYS A 167 -5.91 -12.59 -17.97
N GLY A 168 -6.59 -13.30 -17.07
CA GLY A 168 -6.69 -14.76 -17.06
C GLY A 168 -5.47 -15.46 -16.44
N ILE A 169 -4.52 -14.72 -15.88
CA ILE A 169 -3.33 -15.27 -15.24
C ILE A 169 -3.72 -15.74 -13.84
N LYS A 170 -3.55 -17.03 -13.57
CA LYS A 170 -3.92 -17.67 -12.29
C LYS A 170 -2.71 -18.06 -11.44
N ASN A 171 -1.52 -18.12 -12.03
CA ASN A 171 -0.30 -18.56 -11.37
C ASN A 171 0.65 -17.37 -11.24
N TYR A 172 0.70 -16.73 -10.09
CA TYR A 172 1.49 -15.53 -9.88
C TYR A 172 1.81 -15.28 -8.41
N ILE A 173 2.84 -14.49 -8.19
CA ILE A 173 3.19 -13.88 -6.90
C ILE A 173 3.54 -12.42 -7.14
N VAL A 174 2.94 -11.53 -6.35
CA VAL A 174 3.20 -10.09 -6.31
C VAL A 174 3.78 -9.74 -4.96
N GLU A 175 4.88 -9.02 -4.95
CA GLU A 175 5.54 -8.53 -3.73
C GLU A 175 5.87 -7.05 -3.89
N ILE A 176 5.57 -6.23 -2.89
CA ILE A 176 5.92 -4.81 -2.81
C ILE A 176 6.34 -4.51 -1.36
N GLY A 177 7.64 -4.25 -1.14
CA GLY A 177 8.14 -3.82 0.18
C GLY A 177 7.90 -4.80 1.32
N GLY A 178 7.73 -6.09 1.01
CA GLY A 178 7.42 -7.14 1.99
C GLY A 178 5.95 -7.54 2.05
N GLU A 179 5.02 -6.72 1.51
CA GLU A 179 3.63 -7.12 1.31
C GLU A 179 3.54 -8.11 0.14
N VAL A 180 2.92 -9.28 0.35
CA VAL A 180 2.92 -10.36 -0.62
C VAL A 180 1.53 -10.91 -0.84
N PHE A 181 1.18 -11.14 -2.11
CA PHE A 181 0.03 -11.97 -2.50
C PHE A 181 0.48 -13.01 -3.53
N ALA A 182 0.09 -14.26 -3.33
CA ALA A 182 0.38 -15.36 -4.24
C ALA A 182 -0.90 -16.13 -4.59
N ASN A 183 -0.98 -16.61 -5.82
CA ASN A 183 -2.07 -17.47 -6.29
C ASN A 183 -1.51 -18.56 -7.21
N GLY A 184 -2.06 -19.78 -7.11
CA GLY A 184 -1.67 -20.92 -7.94
C GLY A 184 -0.24 -21.40 -7.67
N THR A 185 0.49 -21.79 -8.73
CA THR A 185 1.79 -22.46 -8.65
C THR A 185 2.87 -21.78 -9.49
N ASP A 186 4.14 -22.14 -9.23
CA ASP A 186 5.26 -21.75 -10.08
C ASP A 186 5.24 -22.50 -11.43
N GLU A 187 6.24 -22.26 -12.30
CA GLU A 187 6.39 -22.89 -13.60
C GLU A 187 6.66 -24.41 -13.56
N HIS A 188 6.95 -24.96 -12.37
CA HIS A 188 7.16 -26.38 -12.12
C HIS A 188 5.97 -27.05 -11.43
N GLY A 189 4.84 -26.31 -11.25
CA GLY A 189 3.65 -26.81 -10.54
C GLY A 189 3.79 -26.88 -9.02
N ARG A 190 4.80 -26.21 -8.43
CA ARG A 190 5.04 -26.17 -6.97
C ARG A 190 4.39 -24.89 -6.40
N GLN A 191 3.98 -24.96 -5.15
CA GLN A 191 3.51 -23.77 -4.41
C GLN A 191 4.60 -22.69 -4.36
N TRP A 192 4.17 -21.43 -4.42
CA TRP A 192 5.06 -20.28 -4.24
C TRP A 192 5.71 -20.31 -2.85
N ARG A 193 6.97 -19.94 -2.79
CA ARG A 193 7.72 -19.85 -1.53
C ARG A 193 8.10 -18.42 -1.24
N VAL A 194 7.83 -17.98 -0.01
CA VAL A 194 8.22 -16.66 0.49
C VAL A 194 9.16 -16.86 1.67
N GLY A 195 10.35 -16.28 1.59
CA GLY A 195 11.30 -16.27 2.69
C GLY A 195 10.92 -15.16 3.69
N ILE A 196 10.84 -15.49 4.96
CA ILE A 196 10.79 -14.51 6.04
C ILE A 196 12.22 -14.16 6.42
N GLN A 197 12.57 -12.88 6.34
CA GLN A 197 13.89 -12.43 6.73
C GLN A 197 14.01 -12.46 8.26
N ASP A 198 14.86 -13.35 8.77
CA ASP A 198 15.18 -13.39 10.20
C ASP A 198 16.00 -12.15 10.58
N VAL A 199 15.62 -11.49 11.68
CA VAL A 199 16.34 -10.35 12.26
C VAL A 199 17.81 -10.74 12.56
N ASN A 200 18.06 -11.98 12.95
CA ASN A 200 19.41 -12.49 13.19
C ASN A 200 20.26 -12.61 11.91
N TYR A 201 19.65 -12.72 10.73
CA TYR A 201 20.37 -12.69 9.46
C TYR A 201 21.07 -11.34 9.22
N LEU A 202 20.43 -10.23 9.63
CA LEU A 202 21.02 -8.87 9.59
C LEU A 202 22.20 -8.72 10.57
N LEU A 203 22.27 -9.58 11.59
CA LEU A 203 23.34 -9.63 12.58
C LEU A 203 24.44 -10.66 12.23
N GLY A 204 24.38 -11.27 11.04
CA GLY A 204 25.39 -12.21 10.53
C GLY A 204 25.18 -13.68 10.88
N ASN A 205 24.06 -14.06 11.49
CA ASN A 205 23.70 -15.44 11.77
C ASN A 205 22.86 -16.02 10.63
N LYS A 206 23.38 -17.04 9.92
CA LYS A 206 22.84 -17.60 8.68
C LYS A 206 21.75 -18.67 8.87
N ASN A 207 20.69 -18.43 9.61
CA ASN A 207 19.56 -19.36 9.65
C ASN A 207 18.29 -18.62 9.21
N SER A 208 17.95 -18.72 7.92
CA SER A 208 16.65 -18.29 7.40
C SER A 208 15.75 -19.53 7.33
N GLU A 209 14.58 -19.50 7.98
CA GLU A 209 13.52 -20.47 7.75
C GLU A 209 12.67 -19.98 6.57
N ASP A 210 12.53 -20.81 5.52
CA ASP A 210 11.62 -20.57 4.42
C ASP A 210 10.19 -20.87 4.87
N LEU A 211 9.32 -19.86 4.86
CA LEU A 211 7.88 -20.08 5.04
C LEU A 211 7.26 -20.51 3.71
N VAL A 212 6.63 -21.67 3.72
CA VAL A 212 5.80 -22.11 2.60
C VAL A 212 4.37 -21.62 2.85
N ILE A 213 3.87 -20.73 1.98
CA ILE A 213 2.45 -20.37 1.99
C ILE A 213 1.66 -21.59 1.54
N ARG A 214 0.80 -22.10 2.42
CA ARG A 214 -0.19 -23.13 2.12
C ARG A 214 -1.56 -22.47 2.04
N ASP A 215 -2.39 -22.92 1.08
CA ASP A 215 -3.81 -22.55 0.96
C ASP A 215 -4.60 -22.98 2.21
#